data_158be44dd5ca56254b47e6ac2c7206b9
#
_entry.id   158be44dd5ca56254b47e6ac2c7206b9
#
_cell.length_a   1.000
_cell.length_b   1.000
_cell.length_c   1.000
_cell.angle_alpha   90.00
_cell.angle_beta   90.00
_cell.angle_gamma   90.00
#
_symmetry.space_group_name_H-M   'P 1'
#
loop_
_entity.id
_entity.type
_entity.pdbx_description
1 polymer ?
#
loop_
_entity_poly.entity_id
_entity_poly.type
_entity_poly.pdbx_seq_one_letter_code
_entity_poly.pdbx_strand_id
1 'polypeptide(L)'
;MQVRAIQGWRFPVLWLVPLLFLAGCGGDGGSAPAGSPGTASEPEATSPPVAEPEPPVASRSRCDEEVAEGRLGQAGRWIIDDECRVVILQGVNQISKLPPYTPEAIGFGEDDLAYIASQGFNTIRLGFIWKAFEPQPGQYDMAYLESLYRTAQAAADAGLWVLFDFHQDMYNERFSGEGFPDWAVFDDGLPNQPDFGFPGNYFLMPALWRAYDHFLDNDQDTAGRPMHEAFAQAWRRVATRIKDVDRLLGYDLWNEPFPGSALALCANPLGCLLVDQDKKLTAVSRLAADAVREADDSAIIFYEPFVTFNNGADTAHGGVGEGVKAGMSFHNYCLAKTPGLPGLPLSDTGCGLEEQLVFTNAESQAQEFDDTLMLSEFGASNDLVTIERLIDLAAKNRVSWQYWAWWNRDVCCERPEEGIITHPSDPPLGENLNQAKLDVLVRAYPRRVAGVPENYRFDRASGTFTLTYSTQRADGKGRFPAGAVTEIFIPQRHFPGGYRVEVEGAQVLSAPDSEILRVASFAEVDTVTVQVTR
;
A
#
# COMPACT_ATOMS: atom_id res chain seq x y z
N MET A 1 29.15 49.24 13.43
CA MET A 1 29.56 48.89 12.06
C MET A 1 28.40 48.16 11.44
N GLN A 2 27.74 48.80 10.49
CA GLN A 2 26.53 48.28 9.82
C GLN A 2 26.92 47.22 8.80
N VAL A 3 26.21 46.10 8.81
CA VAL A 3 26.24 45.10 7.72
C VAL A 3 24.97 45.29 6.89
N ARG A 4 25.17 45.62 5.62
CA ARG A 4 24.11 45.83 4.61
C ARG A 4 23.50 44.51 4.19
N ALA A 5 22.18 44.46 4.16
CA ALA A 5 21.39 43.42 3.50
C ALA A 5 21.60 43.47 1.98
N ILE A 6 21.83 42.31 1.38
CA ILE A 6 21.80 42.11 -0.08
C ILE A 6 20.45 41.53 -0.44
N GLN A 7 19.69 42.30 -1.22
CA GLN A 7 18.38 41.96 -1.76
C GLN A 7 18.47 40.89 -2.86
N GLY A 8 17.45 40.07 -2.88
CA GLY A 8 17.18 38.91 -3.65
C GLY A 8 17.27 39.00 -5.18
N TRP A 9 17.72 37.92 -5.72
CA TRP A 9 17.55 37.60 -7.14
C TRP A 9 16.37 36.60 -7.24
N ARG A 10 15.31 37.06 -7.90
CA ARG A 10 14.19 36.19 -8.31
C ARG A 10 14.54 35.61 -9.68
N PHE A 11 14.75 34.33 -9.76
CA PHE A 11 14.73 33.60 -11.05
C PHE A 11 13.30 33.16 -11.37
N PRO A 12 12.82 33.38 -12.59
CA PRO A 12 11.55 32.83 -13.02
C PRO A 12 11.73 31.33 -13.31
N VAL A 13 11.01 30.49 -12.59
CA VAL A 13 10.87 29.06 -12.89
C VAL A 13 10.00 28.95 -14.14
N LEU A 14 10.59 28.53 -15.25
CA LEU A 14 9.85 28.17 -16.45
C LEU A 14 9.16 26.83 -16.20
N TRP A 15 7.85 26.85 -16.14
CA TRP A 15 7.00 25.68 -16.13
C TRP A 15 6.88 25.14 -17.54
N LEU A 16 7.42 23.95 -17.80
CA LEU A 16 7.07 23.16 -18.97
C LEU A 16 5.76 22.41 -18.69
N VAL A 17 4.67 23.04 -19.11
CA VAL A 17 3.38 22.37 -19.27
C VAL A 17 3.40 21.74 -20.65
N PRO A 18 3.15 20.44 -20.84
CA PRO A 18 2.97 19.90 -22.18
C PRO A 18 1.66 20.44 -22.77
N LEU A 19 1.79 21.20 -23.85
CA LEU A 19 0.68 21.64 -24.66
C LEU A 19 0.03 20.43 -25.34
N LEU A 20 -1.22 20.16 -25.01
CA LEU A 20 -2.10 19.33 -25.81
C LEU A 20 -2.35 20.02 -27.16
N PHE A 21 -1.85 19.42 -28.24
CA PHE A 21 -2.30 19.76 -29.60
C PHE A 21 -3.64 19.07 -29.87
N LEU A 22 -4.69 19.85 -29.82
CA LEU A 22 -5.97 19.54 -30.46
C LEU A 22 -5.83 19.83 -31.95
N ALA A 23 -5.76 18.80 -32.79
CA ALA A 23 -5.92 18.91 -34.20
C ALA A 23 -7.42 18.94 -34.54
N GLY A 24 -7.91 20.10 -34.85
CA GLY A 24 -9.27 20.30 -35.38
C GLY A 24 -9.37 19.84 -36.83
N CYS A 25 -10.37 19.00 -37.09
CA CYS A 25 -10.84 18.71 -38.44
C CYS A 25 -11.76 19.85 -38.90
N GLY A 26 -11.44 20.44 -40.02
CA GLY A 26 -12.34 21.20 -40.89
C GLY A 26 -12.06 20.74 -42.31
N GLY A 27 -12.91 20.35 -43.06
CA GLY A 27 -14.19 20.56 -43.59
C GLY A 27 -14.14 20.90 -45.08
N ASP A 28 -15.01 20.25 -45.85
CA ASP A 28 -15.59 20.64 -47.15
C ASP A 28 -14.79 20.31 -48.42
N GLY A 29 -15.41 19.55 -49.29
CA GLY A 29 -16.36 19.86 -50.28
C GLY A 29 -16.25 19.06 -51.54
N GLY A 30 -17.31 18.41 -51.94
CA GLY A 30 -17.83 18.58 -53.30
C GLY A 30 -17.63 17.47 -54.32
N SER A 31 -18.74 16.85 -54.64
CA SER A 31 -19.24 16.47 -55.97
C SER A 31 -18.97 15.06 -56.52
N ALA A 32 -20.02 14.29 -56.56
CA ALA A 32 -20.29 13.21 -57.53
C ALA A 32 -20.60 13.81 -58.93
N PRO A 33 -20.75 13.05 -60.06
CA PRO A 33 -21.47 11.78 -60.12
C PRO A 33 -21.01 10.76 -61.21
N ALA A 34 -21.66 9.58 -61.15
CA ALA A 34 -22.15 8.75 -62.25
C ALA A 34 -21.26 7.66 -62.87
N GLY A 35 -21.80 6.46 -62.88
CA GLY A 35 -21.54 5.45 -63.89
C GLY A 35 -21.46 4.01 -63.38
N SER A 36 -22.62 3.33 -63.21
CA SER A 36 -22.69 1.86 -63.31
C SER A 36 -22.60 1.43 -64.78
N PRO A 37 -22.15 0.20 -65.13
CA PRO A 37 -22.91 -0.99 -64.82
C PRO A 37 -22.13 -2.31 -64.70
N GLY A 38 -22.78 -3.32 -64.10
CA GLY A 38 -22.72 -4.68 -64.64
C GLY A 38 -22.03 -5.74 -63.79
N THR A 39 -22.83 -6.42 -63.02
CA THR A 39 -22.91 -7.87 -62.81
C THR A 39 -21.63 -8.73 -62.78
N ALA A 40 -21.37 -9.33 -61.63
CA ALA A 40 -21.10 -10.76 -61.51
C ALA A 40 -21.25 -11.17 -60.02
N SER A 41 -22.15 -12.06 -59.74
CA SER A 41 -22.36 -12.74 -58.50
C SER A 41 -21.25 -13.74 -58.26
N GLU A 42 -20.46 -13.54 -57.19
CA GLU A 42 -19.61 -14.60 -56.61
C GLU A 42 -20.23 -15.06 -55.28
N PRO A 43 -20.04 -16.35 -54.92
CA PRO A 43 -20.77 -16.96 -53.82
C PRO A 43 -20.35 -16.44 -52.46
N GLU A 44 -21.35 -16.25 -51.59
CA GLU A 44 -21.22 -15.92 -50.17
C GLU A 44 -20.24 -16.87 -49.50
N ALA A 45 -19.07 -16.34 -49.13
CA ALA A 45 -18.19 -16.99 -48.17
C ALA A 45 -18.86 -16.88 -46.80
N THR A 46 -19.36 -18.00 -46.30
CA THR A 46 -19.81 -18.12 -44.92
C THR A 46 -18.65 -17.79 -43.98
N SER A 47 -18.77 -16.67 -43.25
CA SER A 47 -17.87 -16.30 -42.18
C SER A 47 -17.81 -17.45 -41.15
N PRO A 48 -16.62 -17.82 -40.64
CA PRO A 48 -16.53 -18.78 -39.56
C PRO A 48 -17.32 -18.26 -38.35
N PRO A 49 -17.97 -19.16 -37.59
CA PRO A 49 -18.69 -18.75 -36.40
C PRO A 49 -17.75 -17.98 -35.47
N VAL A 50 -18.17 -16.79 -35.05
CA VAL A 50 -17.52 -16.02 -33.99
C VAL A 50 -17.52 -16.95 -32.80
N ALA A 51 -16.33 -17.32 -32.33
CA ALA A 51 -16.17 -18.09 -31.09
C ALA A 51 -16.90 -17.30 -30.00
N GLU A 52 -17.86 -17.94 -29.33
CA GLU A 52 -18.40 -17.39 -28.09
C GLU A 52 -17.22 -17.10 -27.17
N PRO A 53 -17.21 -15.94 -26.49
CA PRO A 53 -16.18 -15.66 -25.50
C PRO A 53 -16.18 -16.81 -24.49
N GLU A 54 -15.03 -17.43 -24.30
CA GLU A 54 -14.87 -18.43 -23.25
C GLU A 54 -15.41 -17.82 -21.94
N PRO A 55 -16.21 -18.58 -21.17
CA PRO A 55 -16.68 -18.10 -19.89
C PRO A 55 -15.45 -17.71 -19.06
N PRO A 56 -15.48 -16.58 -18.34
CA PRO A 56 -14.36 -16.17 -17.51
C PRO A 56 -13.93 -17.37 -16.66
N VAL A 57 -12.65 -17.67 -16.70
CA VAL A 57 -12.07 -18.77 -15.89
C VAL A 57 -12.55 -18.52 -14.47
N ALA A 58 -13.36 -19.44 -13.95
CA ALA A 58 -13.91 -19.32 -12.61
C ALA A 58 -12.74 -19.10 -11.66
N SER A 59 -12.67 -17.92 -11.06
CA SER A 59 -11.66 -17.58 -10.07
C SER A 59 -11.60 -18.74 -9.09
N ARG A 60 -10.47 -19.42 -8.99
CA ARG A 60 -10.31 -20.52 -8.03
C ARG A 60 -10.37 -19.87 -6.66
N SER A 61 -11.53 -19.98 -6.06
CA SER A 61 -11.78 -19.53 -4.71
C SER A 61 -10.78 -20.21 -3.77
N ARG A 62 -9.96 -19.41 -3.11
CA ARG A 62 -8.84 -19.90 -2.28
C ARG A 62 -9.19 -20.17 -0.83
N CYS A 63 -10.44 -19.97 -0.43
CA CYS A 63 -10.92 -20.37 0.89
C CYS A 63 -10.98 -21.90 1.11
N ASP A 64 -10.86 -22.71 0.04
CA ASP A 64 -10.71 -24.16 0.18
C ASP A 64 -9.25 -24.57 0.44
N GLU A 65 -8.31 -23.69 0.30
CA GLU A 65 -6.96 -23.89 0.80
C GLU A 65 -7.05 -23.72 2.32
N GLU A 66 -6.61 -24.72 3.07
CA GLU A 66 -6.52 -24.63 4.52
C GLU A 66 -5.65 -23.44 4.89
N VAL A 67 -6.27 -22.35 5.36
CA VAL A 67 -5.56 -21.30 6.03
C VAL A 67 -5.13 -21.86 7.37
N ALA A 68 -3.84 -22.00 7.62
CA ALA A 68 -3.33 -22.54 8.86
C ALA A 68 -3.82 -21.70 10.06
N GLU A 69 -4.10 -22.35 11.17
CA GLU A 69 -4.50 -21.68 12.40
C GLU A 69 -3.52 -20.54 12.74
N GLY A 70 -4.06 -19.37 13.05
CA GLY A 70 -3.25 -18.18 13.34
C GLY A 70 -2.55 -17.56 12.13
N ARG A 71 -2.93 -17.90 10.90
CA ARG A 71 -2.46 -17.28 9.65
C ARG A 71 -3.59 -16.53 8.95
N LEU A 72 -3.23 -15.70 8.00
CA LEU A 72 -4.15 -15.08 7.05
C LEU A 72 -3.97 -15.67 5.66
N GLY A 73 -5.08 -15.75 4.94
CA GLY A 73 -5.12 -16.16 3.54
C GLY A 73 -5.77 -15.11 2.67
N GLN A 74 -6.06 -15.49 1.43
CA GLN A 74 -6.69 -14.64 0.44
C GLN A 74 -7.86 -15.36 -0.23
N ALA A 75 -8.96 -14.63 -0.46
CA ALA A 75 -10.08 -15.05 -1.29
C ALA A 75 -10.46 -13.90 -2.23
N GLY A 76 -9.92 -13.91 -3.45
CA GLY A 76 -10.00 -12.78 -4.36
C GLY A 76 -9.46 -11.51 -3.69
N ARG A 77 -10.22 -10.43 -3.75
CA ARG A 77 -9.83 -9.15 -3.14
C ARG A 77 -9.76 -9.15 -1.59
N TRP A 78 -10.17 -10.24 -0.93
CA TRP A 78 -10.32 -10.26 0.51
C TRP A 78 -9.17 -10.97 1.21
N ILE A 79 -8.66 -10.35 2.27
CA ILE A 79 -7.87 -11.03 3.28
C ILE A 79 -8.84 -11.81 4.16
N ILE A 80 -8.55 -13.08 4.43
CA ILE A 80 -9.39 -13.96 5.22
C ILE A 80 -8.58 -14.62 6.35
N ASP A 81 -9.27 -14.97 7.44
CA ASP A 81 -8.70 -15.80 8.49
C ASP A 81 -8.96 -17.31 8.27
N ASP A 82 -8.48 -18.14 9.20
CA ASP A 82 -8.63 -19.59 9.19
C ASP A 82 -10.09 -20.08 9.28
N GLU A 83 -11.02 -19.23 9.71
CA GLU A 83 -12.46 -19.48 9.64
C GLU A 83 -13.10 -18.93 8.34
N CYS A 84 -12.32 -18.47 7.36
CA CYS A 84 -12.77 -17.81 6.14
C CYS A 84 -13.51 -16.48 6.35
N ARG A 85 -13.43 -15.88 7.51
CA ARG A 85 -14.02 -14.55 7.74
C ARG A 85 -13.16 -13.49 7.06
N VAL A 86 -13.81 -12.51 6.45
CA VAL A 86 -13.10 -11.35 5.91
C VAL A 86 -12.46 -10.55 7.06
N VAL A 87 -11.17 -10.24 6.91
CA VAL A 87 -10.38 -9.47 7.87
C VAL A 87 -10.12 -8.08 7.33
N ILE A 88 -10.43 -7.05 8.12
CA ILE A 88 -10.04 -5.67 7.85
C ILE A 88 -8.91 -5.29 8.79
N LEU A 89 -7.82 -4.79 8.23
CA LEU A 89 -6.62 -4.41 8.96
C LEU A 89 -6.51 -2.88 9.01
N GLN A 90 -6.20 -2.36 10.20
CA GLN A 90 -5.91 -0.95 10.43
C GLN A 90 -4.68 -0.85 11.31
N GLY A 91 -3.68 -0.08 10.89
CA GLY A 91 -2.42 -0.04 11.61
C GLY A 91 -1.52 1.12 11.25
N VAL A 92 -0.25 0.92 11.54
CA VAL A 92 0.79 1.95 11.39
C VAL A 92 2.03 1.37 10.73
N ASN A 93 2.85 2.26 10.18
CA ASN A 93 4.19 1.95 9.69
C ASN A 93 5.21 2.24 10.79
N GLN A 94 6.26 1.41 10.87
CA GLN A 94 7.48 1.68 11.65
C GLN A 94 8.70 1.19 10.89
N ILE A 95 9.46 2.14 10.39
CA ILE A 95 10.70 1.89 9.64
C ILE A 95 11.85 2.62 10.34
N SER A 96 13.00 1.93 10.49
CA SER A 96 14.22 2.50 11.06
C SER A 96 15.17 2.88 9.94
N LYS A 97 15.10 4.13 9.47
CA LYS A 97 15.80 4.63 8.28
C LYS A 97 17.27 5.02 8.51
N LEU A 98 17.73 5.06 9.75
CA LEU A 98 19.11 5.46 10.10
C LEU A 98 19.91 4.29 10.64
N PRO A 99 21.25 4.25 10.40
CA PRO A 99 22.10 3.24 10.98
C PRO A 99 21.98 3.17 12.52
N PRO A 100 21.91 1.98 13.10
CA PRO A 100 22.10 0.64 12.52
C PRO A 100 20.83 0.05 11.87
N TYR A 101 19.79 0.82 11.60
CA TYR A 101 18.54 0.45 10.93
C TYR A 101 17.67 -0.55 11.72
N THR A 102 17.83 -0.61 13.01
CA THR A 102 17.06 -1.51 13.87
C THR A 102 16.06 -0.74 14.74
N PRO A 103 14.86 -1.30 15.00
CA PRO A 103 13.83 -0.64 15.79
C PRO A 103 14.29 -0.30 17.22
N GLU A 104 15.02 -1.19 17.88
CA GLU A 104 15.54 -0.97 19.23
C GLU A 104 16.58 0.17 19.31
N ALA A 105 17.28 0.47 18.21
CA ALA A 105 18.26 1.56 18.21
C ALA A 105 17.61 2.95 18.27
N ILE A 106 16.35 3.06 17.86
CA ILE A 106 15.56 4.28 17.96
C ILE A 106 14.68 4.30 19.21
N GLY A 107 14.66 3.21 19.99
CA GLY A 107 13.86 3.08 21.19
C GLY A 107 12.47 2.46 20.98
N PHE A 108 12.13 2.03 19.77
CA PHE A 108 10.87 1.35 19.49
C PHE A 108 10.89 -0.07 20.09
N GLY A 109 9.87 -0.41 20.91
CA GLY A 109 9.84 -1.65 21.65
C GLY A 109 8.46 -2.16 22.04
N GLU A 110 8.43 -3.05 23.05
CA GLU A 110 7.22 -3.74 23.48
C GLU A 110 6.13 -2.80 24.04
N ASP A 111 6.49 -1.69 24.66
CA ASP A 111 5.55 -0.70 25.17
C ASP A 111 4.83 0.06 24.03
N ASP A 112 5.55 0.39 22.96
CA ASP A 112 4.94 0.95 21.74
C ASP A 112 3.95 -0.04 21.13
N LEU A 113 4.37 -1.30 20.95
CA LEU A 113 3.54 -2.35 20.37
C LEU A 113 2.30 -2.62 21.21
N ALA A 114 2.45 -2.69 22.53
CA ALA A 114 1.32 -2.84 23.45
C ALA A 114 0.37 -1.65 23.38
N TYR A 115 0.89 -0.42 23.29
CA TYR A 115 0.06 0.77 23.13
C TYR A 115 -0.68 0.78 21.78
N ILE A 116 0.02 0.51 20.66
CA ILE A 116 -0.57 0.40 19.32
C ILE A 116 -1.75 -0.58 19.34
N ALA A 117 -1.54 -1.79 19.87
CA ALA A 117 -2.58 -2.80 19.98
C ALA A 117 -3.74 -2.35 20.89
N SER A 118 -3.47 -1.66 21.99
CA SER A 118 -4.48 -1.14 22.93
C SER A 118 -5.39 -0.07 22.31
N GLN A 119 -4.93 0.62 21.27
CA GLN A 119 -5.75 1.57 20.53
C GLN A 119 -6.64 0.88 19.46
N GLY A 120 -6.60 -0.46 19.38
CA GLY A 120 -7.39 -1.25 18.45
C GLY A 120 -6.78 -1.43 17.07
N PHE A 121 -5.57 -0.92 16.82
CA PHE A 121 -4.81 -1.29 15.65
C PHE A 121 -4.51 -2.80 15.67
N ASN A 122 -4.54 -3.43 14.51
CA ASN A 122 -4.37 -4.88 14.39
C ASN A 122 -3.31 -5.28 13.36
N THR A 123 -2.58 -4.31 12.80
CA THR A 123 -1.46 -4.55 11.89
C THR A 123 -0.36 -3.51 12.07
N ILE A 124 0.86 -3.90 11.69
CA ILE A 124 2.02 -3.02 11.57
C ILE A 124 2.79 -3.37 10.29
N ARG A 125 3.26 -2.36 9.55
CA ARG A 125 4.23 -2.52 8.47
C ARG A 125 5.61 -2.23 9.03
N LEU A 126 6.47 -3.24 9.02
CA LEU A 126 7.82 -3.22 9.59
C LEU A 126 8.84 -3.32 8.47
N GLY A 127 9.62 -2.27 8.28
CA GLY A 127 10.59 -2.21 7.19
C GLY A 127 11.96 -2.78 7.53
N PHE A 128 12.60 -3.38 6.54
CA PHE A 128 14.02 -3.69 6.57
C PHE A 128 14.78 -2.94 5.47
N ILE A 129 16.06 -2.67 5.73
CA ILE A 129 16.96 -1.96 4.82
C ILE A 129 17.95 -2.97 4.23
N TRP A 130 17.93 -3.15 2.88
CA TRP A 130 18.79 -4.14 2.23
C TRP A 130 20.28 -3.88 2.47
N LYS A 131 20.71 -2.61 2.47
CA LYS A 131 22.07 -2.23 2.81
C LYS A 131 22.53 -2.75 4.18
N ALA A 132 21.67 -2.69 5.17
CA ALA A 132 21.96 -3.21 6.49
C ALA A 132 22.04 -4.74 6.50
N PHE A 133 21.18 -5.39 5.71
CA PHE A 133 21.13 -6.85 5.63
C PHE A 133 22.27 -7.44 4.79
N GLU A 134 22.63 -6.81 3.67
CA GLU A 134 23.70 -7.28 2.75
C GLU A 134 24.71 -6.16 2.50
N PRO A 135 25.56 -5.83 3.50
CA PRO A 135 26.51 -4.71 3.39
C PRO A 135 27.62 -4.93 2.34
N GLN A 136 27.89 -6.18 1.98
CA GLN A 136 28.78 -6.57 0.89
C GLN A 136 28.11 -7.66 0.05
N PRO A 137 28.41 -7.78 -1.25
CA PRO A 137 27.79 -8.77 -2.13
C PRO A 137 27.89 -10.19 -1.55
N GLY A 138 26.75 -10.82 -1.29
CA GLY A 138 26.64 -12.18 -0.76
C GLY A 138 26.98 -12.34 0.74
N GLN A 139 27.26 -11.27 1.46
CA GLN A 139 27.52 -11.28 2.89
C GLN A 139 26.32 -10.71 3.66
N TYR A 140 25.62 -11.59 4.35
CA TYR A 140 24.37 -11.26 5.03
C TYR A 140 24.56 -11.08 6.53
N ASP A 141 24.09 -9.96 7.08
CA ASP A 141 24.07 -9.71 8.52
C ASP A 141 22.84 -10.39 9.13
N MET A 142 23.06 -11.60 9.62
CA MET A 142 22.01 -12.37 10.28
C MET A 142 21.66 -11.82 11.68
N ALA A 143 22.53 -11.04 12.31
CA ALA A 143 22.22 -10.40 13.58
C ALA A 143 21.23 -9.24 13.38
N TYR A 144 21.39 -8.49 12.31
CA TYR A 144 20.40 -7.48 11.87
C TYR A 144 19.03 -8.12 11.62
N LEU A 145 18.98 -9.20 10.81
CA LEU A 145 17.72 -9.89 10.53
C LEU A 145 17.07 -10.47 11.79
N GLU A 146 17.86 -11.00 12.71
CA GLU A 146 17.36 -11.52 13.99
C GLU A 146 16.78 -10.42 14.89
N SER A 147 17.33 -9.20 14.85
CA SER A 147 16.78 -8.04 15.53
C SER A 147 15.37 -7.71 14.99
N LEU A 148 15.22 -7.65 13.66
CA LEU A 148 13.92 -7.41 13.03
C LEU A 148 12.91 -8.54 13.32
N TYR A 149 13.38 -9.79 13.31
CA TYR A 149 12.52 -10.92 13.67
C TYR A 149 11.99 -10.80 15.11
N ARG A 150 12.84 -10.43 16.08
CA ARG A 150 12.38 -10.23 17.47
C ARG A 150 11.32 -9.15 17.58
N THR A 151 11.49 -8.03 16.85
CA THR A 151 10.48 -6.96 16.83
C THR A 151 9.19 -7.43 16.15
N ALA A 152 9.28 -8.17 15.04
CA ALA A 152 8.12 -8.74 14.37
C ALA A 152 7.38 -9.76 15.26
N GLN A 153 8.10 -10.61 16.00
CA GLN A 153 7.51 -11.55 16.94
C GLN A 153 6.85 -10.82 18.13
N ALA A 154 7.50 -9.79 18.69
CA ALA A 154 6.89 -8.97 19.73
C ALA A 154 5.60 -8.25 19.24
N ALA A 155 5.55 -7.81 18.00
CA ALA A 155 4.34 -7.29 17.38
C ALA A 155 3.24 -8.37 17.29
N ALA A 156 3.60 -9.58 16.87
CA ALA A 156 2.69 -10.73 16.83
C ALA A 156 2.17 -11.09 18.23
N ASP A 157 3.03 -11.09 19.25
CA ASP A 157 2.68 -11.34 20.64
C ASP A 157 1.72 -10.28 21.20
N ALA A 158 1.87 -9.03 20.77
CA ALA A 158 0.92 -7.94 21.06
C ALA A 158 -0.41 -8.06 20.29
N GLY A 159 -0.55 -9.02 19.36
CA GLY A 159 -1.76 -9.27 18.57
C GLY A 159 -1.83 -8.56 17.21
N LEU A 160 -0.73 -7.98 16.76
CA LEU A 160 -0.62 -7.28 15.48
C LEU A 160 -0.21 -8.23 14.36
N TRP A 161 -0.84 -8.10 13.19
CA TRP A 161 -0.38 -8.73 11.96
C TRP A 161 0.78 -7.93 11.36
N VAL A 162 1.86 -8.61 10.98
CA VAL A 162 3.07 -7.97 10.48
C VAL A 162 3.12 -8.06 8.96
N LEU A 163 3.13 -6.92 8.29
CA LEU A 163 3.55 -6.79 6.89
C LEU A 163 5.04 -6.44 6.89
N PHE A 164 5.88 -7.33 6.35
CA PHE A 164 7.31 -7.14 6.32
C PHE A 164 7.74 -6.53 4.99
N ASP A 165 8.37 -5.36 5.02
CA ASP A 165 8.60 -4.48 3.89
C ASP A 165 10.08 -4.30 3.58
N PHE A 166 10.48 -4.41 2.30
CA PHE A 166 11.75 -3.87 1.86
C PHE A 166 11.60 -2.37 1.65
N HIS A 167 12.10 -1.61 2.61
CA HIS A 167 12.00 -0.17 2.59
C HIS A 167 13.20 0.49 1.95
N GLN A 168 12.90 1.49 1.14
CA GLN A 168 13.85 2.40 0.54
C GLN A 168 13.18 3.76 0.30
N ASP A 169 13.95 4.82 0.44
CA ASP A 169 13.66 6.14 -0.12
C ASP A 169 14.89 6.64 -0.83
N MET A 170 14.71 7.18 -2.05
CA MET A 170 15.80 7.74 -2.86
C MET A 170 17.04 6.82 -2.97
N TYR A 171 16.81 5.49 -2.97
CA TYR A 171 17.78 4.45 -3.26
C TYR A 171 18.86 4.23 -2.19
N ASN A 172 19.63 5.26 -1.80
CA ASN A 172 20.81 5.12 -0.95
C ASN A 172 21.24 6.46 -0.32
N GLU A 173 22.03 6.44 0.75
CA GLU A 173 22.53 7.65 1.44
C GLU A 173 23.37 8.55 0.54
N ARG A 174 23.92 8.01 -0.54
CA ARG A 174 24.59 8.82 -1.58
C ARG A 174 23.66 9.90 -2.16
N PHE A 175 22.37 9.66 -2.12
CA PHE A 175 21.32 10.54 -2.63
C PHE A 175 20.41 11.09 -1.52
N SER A 176 20.90 11.07 -0.26
CA SER A 176 20.16 11.48 0.95
C SER A 176 18.92 10.62 1.25
N GLY A 177 18.95 9.37 0.81
CA GLY A 177 17.95 8.34 1.06
C GLY A 177 18.52 7.13 1.81
N GLU A 178 17.83 5.99 1.74
CA GLU A 178 18.25 4.69 2.29
C GLU A 178 17.67 3.55 1.47
N GLY A 179 18.12 2.34 1.75
CA GLY A 179 17.56 1.11 1.18
C GLY A 179 18.60 0.23 0.51
N PHE A 180 19.04 0.61 -0.67
CA PHE A 180 19.95 -0.20 -1.47
C PHE A 180 21.39 -0.14 -0.95
N PRO A 181 22.15 -1.27 -1.03
CA PRO A 181 23.54 -1.31 -0.61
C PRO A 181 24.46 -0.53 -1.54
N ASP A 182 25.60 -0.04 -1.02
CA ASP A 182 26.56 0.78 -1.76
C ASP A 182 27.11 0.08 -3.00
N TRP A 183 27.24 -1.23 -2.96
CA TRP A 183 27.72 -2.04 -4.08
C TRP A 183 26.71 -2.18 -5.24
N ALA A 184 25.45 -1.78 -5.04
CA ALA A 184 24.39 -1.72 -6.05
C ALA A 184 24.17 -0.30 -6.59
N VAL A 185 25.00 0.69 -6.21
CA VAL A 185 24.87 2.08 -6.67
C VAL A 185 25.69 2.31 -7.91
N PHE A 186 25.03 2.52 -9.04
CA PHE A 186 25.65 2.88 -10.33
C PHE A 186 25.00 4.17 -10.86
N ASP A 187 25.72 5.28 -10.77
CA ASP A 187 25.22 6.61 -11.12
C ASP A 187 25.92 7.24 -12.33
N ASP A 188 26.69 6.43 -13.10
CA ASP A 188 27.49 6.84 -14.26
C ASP A 188 28.52 7.95 -13.95
N GLY A 189 28.91 8.11 -12.68
CA GLY A 189 29.79 9.17 -12.23
C GLY A 189 29.16 10.56 -12.26
N LEU A 190 27.85 10.65 -12.33
CA LEU A 190 27.11 11.90 -12.27
C LEU A 190 27.16 12.52 -10.86
N PRO A 191 27.13 13.86 -10.76
CA PRO A 191 27.16 14.52 -9.46
C PRO A 191 25.86 14.30 -8.68
N ASN A 192 25.99 14.08 -7.37
CA ASN A 192 24.88 14.06 -6.41
C ASN A 192 24.68 15.43 -5.72
N GLN A 193 25.11 16.50 -6.39
CA GLN A 193 24.95 17.87 -5.94
C GLN A 193 24.42 18.74 -7.09
N PRO A 194 23.55 19.74 -6.80
CA PRO A 194 23.06 20.11 -5.48
C PRO A 194 22.09 19.07 -4.89
N ASP A 195 22.12 18.91 -3.56
CA ASP A 195 21.20 18.07 -2.82
C ASP A 195 19.95 18.88 -2.46
N PHE A 196 18.79 18.40 -2.90
CA PHE A 196 17.48 19.02 -2.64
C PHE A 196 16.69 18.29 -1.54
N GLY A 197 17.26 17.20 -0.99
CA GLY A 197 16.63 16.34 0.00
C GLY A 197 15.37 15.60 -0.52
N PHE A 198 14.68 14.93 0.41
CA PHE A 198 13.42 14.25 0.11
C PHE A 198 12.26 15.28 0.02
N PRO A 199 11.37 15.21 -0.98
CA PRO A 199 11.43 14.36 -2.16
C PRO A 199 12.11 15.02 -3.37
N GLY A 200 12.82 16.13 -3.18
CA GLY A 200 13.38 16.97 -4.25
C GLY A 200 14.34 16.21 -5.17
N ASN A 201 15.14 15.29 -4.62
CA ASN A 201 16.11 14.52 -5.38
C ASN A 201 15.44 13.57 -6.39
N TYR A 202 14.25 13.05 -6.13
CA TYR A 202 13.47 12.29 -7.11
C TYR A 202 13.21 13.06 -8.41
N PHE A 203 13.06 14.40 -8.32
CA PHE A 203 12.72 15.22 -9.47
C PHE A 203 13.92 15.90 -10.14
N LEU A 204 15.02 16.10 -9.40
CA LEU A 204 16.09 17.02 -9.81
C LEU A 204 17.49 16.41 -9.81
N MET A 205 17.65 15.11 -9.49
CA MET A 205 18.98 14.48 -9.39
C MET A 205 19.16 13.35 -10.44
N PRO A 206 19.78 13.63 -11.60
CA PRO A 206 20.01 12.61 -12.62
C PRO A 206 20.86 11.42 -12.15
N ALA A 207 21.77 11.63 -11.18
CA ALA A 207 22.57 10.55 -10.59
C ALA A 207 21.68 9.50 -9.91
N LEU A 208 20.64 9.94 -9.19
CA LEU A 208 19.63 9.07 -8.59
C LEU A 208 18.83 8.30 -9.66
N TRP A 209 18.42 8.99 -10.73
CA TRP A 209 17.67 8.34 -11.82
C TRP A 209 18.48 7.22 -12.47
N ARG A 210 19.80 7.43 -12.66
CA ARG A 210 20.67 6.41 -13.23
C ARG A 210 20.83 5.20 -12.32
N ALA A 211 20.89 5.39 -11.00
CA ALA A 211 20.93 4.26 -10.06
C ALA A 211 19.69 3.35 -10.20
N TYR A 212 18.50 3.94 -10.32
CA TYR A 212 17.28 3.17 -10.59
C TYR A 212 17.26 2.54 -11.98
N ASP A 213 17.72 3.25 -13.02
CA ASP A 213 17.80 2.69 -14.38
C ASP A 213 18.65 1.43 -14.40
N HIS A 214 19.84 1.46 -13.82
CA HIS A 214 20.75 0.29 -13.75
C HIS A 214 20.11 -0.88 -13.00
N PHE A 215 19.40 -0.62 -11.91
CA PHE A 215 18.67 -1.68 -11.21
C PHE A 215 17.53 -2.24 -12.06
N LEU A 216 16.68 -1.40 -12.64
CA LEU A 216 15.56 -1.83 -13.49
C LEU A 216 16.04 -2.54 -14.77
N ASP A 217 17.20 -2.19 -15.30
CA ASP A 217 17.83 -2.86 -16.43
C ASP A 217 18.52 -4.17 -16.06
N ASN A 218 18.52 -4.52 -14.77
CA ASN A 218 19.14 -5.74 -14.23
C ASN A 218 20.65 -5.82 -14.51
N ASP A 219 21.35 -4.70 -14.39
CA ASP A 219 22.79 -4.67 -14.57
C ASP A 219 23.51 -5.49 -13.50
N GLN A 220 24.77 -5.80 -13.76
CA GLN A 220 25.57 -6.56 -12.81
C GLN A 220 26.05 -5.69 -11.66
N ASP A 221 26.04 -6.25 -10.45
CA ASP A 221 26.63 -5.65 -9.27
C ASP A 221 28.17 -5.62 -9.34
N THR A 222 28.82 -5.06 -8.34
CA THR A 222 30.29 -4.98 -8.26
C THR A 222 30.99 -6.35 -8.20
N ALA A 223 30.26 -7.43 -7.93
CA ALA A 223 30.74 -8.81 -7.94
C ALA A 223 30.42 -9.55 -9.26
N GLY A 224 29.75 -8.90 -10.20
CA GLY A 224 29.35 -9.48 -11.50
C GLY A 224 28.08 -10.32 -11.45
N ARG A 225 27.26 -10.18 -10.42
CA ARG A 225 25.97 -10.84 -10.25
C ARG A 225 24.86 -9.91 -10.76
N PRO A 226 23.86 -10.40 -11.54
CA PRO A 226 22.68 -9.61 -11.88
C PRO A 226 21.98 -9.07 -10.64
N MET A 227 21.63 -7.78 -10.61
CA MET A 227 21.10 -7.14 -9.40
C MET A 227 19.72 -7.69 -8.99
N HIS A 228 18.88 -8.10 -9.94
CA HIS A 228 17.60 -8.75 -9.61
C HIS A 228 17.80 -10.11 -8.92
N GLU A 229 18.82 -10.87 -9.33
CA GLU A 229 19.18 -12.13 -8.66
C GLU A 229 19.68 -11.87 -7.23
N ALA A 230 20.48 -10.83 -7.03
CA ALA A 230 20.94 -10.42 -5.71
C ALA A 230 19.77 -10.06 -4.80
N PHE A 231 18.81 -9.29 -5.30
CA PHE A 231 17.60 -8.88 -4.61
C PHE A 231 16.71 -10.09 -4.24
N ALA A 232 16.49 -10.98 -5.20
CA ALA A 232 15.74 -12.21 -4.97
C ALA A 232 16.39 -13.12 -3.93
N GLN A 233 17.73 -13.25 -3.96
CA GLN A 233 18.49 -14.00 -2.95
C GLN A 233 18.38 -13.38 -1.55
N ALA A 234 18.39 -12.05 -1.44
CA ALA A 234 18.15 -11.34 -0.19
C ALA A 234 16.75 -11.66 0.36
N TRP A 235 15.71 -11.54 -0.47
CA TRP A 235 14.33 -11.88 -0.10
C TRP A 235 14.16 -13.33 0.34
N ARG A 236 14.75 -14.28 -0.37
CA ARG A 236 14.71 -15.69 0.02
C ARG A 236 15.24 -15.92 1.44
N ARG A 237 16.34 -15.25 1.80
CA ARG A 237 16.94 -15.37 3.14
C ARG A 237 16.08 -14.70 4.21
N VAL A 238 15.58 -13.51 3.89
CA VAL A 238 14.64 -12.80 4.76
C VAL A 238 13.42 -13.66 5.01
N ALA A 239 12.75 -14.15 3.97
CA ALA A 239 11.56 -14.98 4.08
C ALA A 239 11.83 -16.29 4.83
N THR A 240 13.01 -16.91 4.66
CA THR A 240 13.39 -18.12 5.40
C THR A 240 13.35 -17.91 6.91
N ARG A 241 13.66 -16.70 7.40
CA ARG A 241 13.62 -16.39 8.84
C ARG A 241 12.29 -15.81 9.28
N ILE A 242 11.75 -14.89 8.51
CA ILE A 242 10.53 -14.12 8.88
C ILE A 242 9.27 -14.98 8.82
N LYS A 243 9.22 -16.03 8.01
CA LYS A 243 8.07 -16.96 7.96
C LYS A 243 7.69 -17.57 9.31
N ASP A 244 8.64 -17.60 10.25
CA ASP A 244 8.43 -18.15 11.59
C ASP A 244 7.71 -17.17 12.55
N VAL A 245 7.42 -15.94 12.12
CA VAL A 245 6.61 -14.98 12.88
C VAL A 245 5.15 -15.46 12.93
N ASP A 246 4.58 -15.54 14.13
CA ASP A 246 3.25 -16.16 14.36
C ASP A 246 2.11 -15.45 13.62
N ARG A 247 2.15 -14.12 13.53
CA ARG A 247 1.15 -13.29 12.86
C ARG A 247 1.74 -12.57 11.64
N LEU A 248 2.43 -13.31 10.80
CA LEU A 248 2.89 -12.76 9.53
C LEU A 248 1.69 -12.59 8.59
N LEU A 249 1.44 -11.35 8.15
CA LEU A 249 0.49 -11.04 7.07
C LEU A 249 1.11 -11.39 5.71
N GLY A 250 2.33 -10.92 5.50
CA GLY A 250 2.99 -11.10 4.22
C GLY A 250 4.26 -10.29 4.06
N TYR A 251 4.68 -10.19 2.81
CA TYR A 251 5.89 -9.50 2.40
C TYR A 251 5.54 -8.42 1.38
N ASP A 252 5.98 -7.19 1.62
CA ASP A 252 5.89 -6.06 0.70
C ASP A 252 7.23 -5.93 -0.03
N LEU A 253 7.24 -6.28 -1.31
CA LEU A 253 8.48 -6.61 -2.01
C LEU A 253 9.42 -5.44 -2.22
N TRP A 254 8.88 -4.23 -2.41
CA TRP A 254 9.70 -3.06 -2.70
C TRP A 254 8.89 -1.78 -2.48
N ASN A 255 9.21 -1.03 -1.42
CA ASN A 255 8.62 0.28 -1.14
C ASN A 255 8.90 1.28 -2.25
N GLU A 256 7.85 1.91 -2.78
CA GLU A 256 7.90 3.04 -3.72
C GLU A 256 8.94 2.90 -4.85
N PRO A 257 8.83 1.88 -5.71
CA PRO A 257 9.70 1.79 -6.86
C PRO A 257 9.68 3.09 -7.67
N PHE A 258 10.84 3.52 -8.17
CA PHE A 258 10.95 4.74 -8.95
C PHE A 258 11.33 4.46 -10.40
N PRO A 259 10.70 5.12 -11.41
CA PRO A 259 10.87 4.76 -12.82
C PRO A 259 12.18 5.29 -13.43
N GLY A 260 13.13 5.80 -12.62
CA GLY A 260 14.43 6.30 -13.09
C GLY A 260 14.29 7.50 -14.03
N SER A 261 15.10 7.51 -15.09
CA SER A 261 15.10 8.57 -16.12
C SER A 261 13.79 8.66 -16.92
N ALA A 262 12.93 7.65 -16.83
CA ALA A 262 11.61 7.66 -17.46
C ALA A 262 10.54 8.43 -16.68
N LEU A 263 10.87 9.05 -15.53
CA LEU A 263 9.90 9.78 -14.69
C LEU A 263 8.95 10.68 -15.48
N ALA A 264 9.48 11.51 -16.40
CA ALA A 264 8.65 12.44 -17.17
C ALA A 264 7.63 11.74 -18.09
N LEU A 265 7.87 10.48 -18.47
CA LEU A 265 6.99 9.66 -19.28
C LEU A 265 6.00 8.83 -18.43
N CYS A 266 6.28 8.67 -17.14
CA CYS A 266 5.46 7.93 -16.19
C CYS A 266 4.59 8.83 -15.29
N ALA A 267 5.00 10.08 -15.05
CA ALA A 267 4.28 11.04 -14.23
C ALA A 267 3.10 11.69 -14.99
N ASN A 268 2.17 10.87 -15.44
CA ASN A 268 0.95 11.27 -16.15
C ASN A 268 -0.18 10.27 -15.82
N PRO A 269 -1.45 10.59 -16.09
CA PRO A 269 -2.57 9.71 -15.75
C PRO A 269 -2.54 8.30 -16.34
N LEU A 270 -1.78 8.08 -17.44
CA LEU A 270 -1.62 6.77 -18.07
C LEU A 270 -0.42 5.97 -17.53
N GLY A 271 0.29 6.51 -16.54
CA GLY A 271 1.49 5.88 -15.98
C GLY A 271 2.60 5.66 -17.02
N CYS A 272 3.30 4.55 -16.91
CA CYS A 272 4.43 4.20 -17.79
C CYS A 272 4.01 3.54 -19.13
N LEU A 273 2.76 3.67 -19.58
CA LEU A 273 2.23 2.96 -20.77
C LEU A 273 3.08 3.13 -22.04
N LEU A 274 3.81 4.25 -22.17
CA LEU A 274 4.61 4.56 -23.35
C LEU A 274 6.06 4.02 -23.29
N VAL A 275 6.45 3.41 -22.18
CA VAL A 275 7.80 2.88 -21.92
C VAL A 275 7.72 1.50 -21.26
N ASP A 276 8.83 0.78 -21.19
CA ASP A 276 8.86 -0.60 -20.69
C ASP A 276 9.06 -0.71 -19.15
N GLN A 277 8.94 0.40 -18.41
CA GLN A 277 9.28 0.42 -16.99
C GLN A 277 8.40 -0.53 -16.15
N ASP A 278 7.08 -0.53 -16.38
CA ASP A 278 6.19 -1.47 -15.67
C ASP A 278 6.53 -2.93 -15.95
N LYS A 279 7.00 -3.27 -17.16
CA LYS A 279 7.47 -4.63 -17.48
C LYS A 279 8.74 -4.99 -16.72
N LYS A 280 9.67 -4.04 -16.57
CA LYS A 280 10.90 -4.23 -15.80
C LYS A 280 10.59 -4.40 -14.33
N LEU A 281 9.71 -3.55 -13.77
CA LEU A 281 9.23 -3.66 -12.41
C LEU A 281 8.52 -5.00 -12.17
N THR A 282 7.66 -5.42 -13.08
CA THR A 282 7.00 -6.73 -13.03
C THR A 282 8.02 -7.87 -13.01
N ALA A 283 9.08 -7.78 -13.80
CA ALA A 283 10.09 -8.85 -13.86
C ALA A 283 10.85 -9.00 -12.54
N VAL A 284 11.27 -7.91 -11.90
CA VAL A 284 11.94 -7.97 -10.59
C VAL A 284 10.99 -8.42 -9.50
N SER A 285 9.73 -7.94 -9.49
CA SER A 285 8.73 -8.33 -8.50
C SER A 285 8.42 -9.83 -8.58
N ARG A 286 8.28 -10.40 -9.78
CA ARG A 286 8.08 -11.85 -9.98
C ARG A 286 9.27 -12.67 -9.50
N LEU A 287 10.48 -12.25 -9.82
CA LEU A 287 11.69 -12.96 -9.38
C LEU A 287 11.81 -12.95 -7.85
N ALA A 288 11.52 -11.81 -7.20
CA ALA A 288 11.50 -11.71 -5.75
C ALA A 288 10.37 -12.55 -5.13
N ALA A 289 9.17 -12.53 -5.73
CA ALA A 289 8.04 -13.34 -5.29
C ALA A 289 8.34 -14.85 -5.37
N ASP A 290 8.95 -15.31 -6.46
CA ASP A 290 9.38 -16.71 -6.63
C ASP A 290 10.37 -17.09 -5.52
N ALA A 291 11.34 -16.22 -5.23
CA ALA A 291 12.34 -16.45 -4.18
C ALA A 291 11.73 -16.48 -2.76
N VAL A 292 10.73 -15.64 -2.49
CA VAL A 292 9.94 -15.70 -1.25
C VAL A 292 9.17 -17.02 -1.19
N ARG A 293 8.50 -17.44 -2.29
CA ARG A 293 7.71 -18.68 -2.35
C ARG A 293 8.54 -19.94 -2.13
N GLU A 294 9.81 -19.95 -2.53
CA GLU A 294 10.72 -21.05 -2.20
C GLU A 294 10.93 -21.22 -0.68
N ALA A 295 10.77 -20.15 0.09
CA ALA A 295 10.96 -20.16 1.53
C ALA A 295 9.64 -20.22 2.32
N ASP A 296 8.59 -19.55 1.85
CA ASP A 296 7.26 -19.42 2.47
C ASP A 296 6.17 -19.51 1.40
N ASP A 297 5.40 -20.60 1.41
CA ASP A 297 4.31 -20.87 0.48
C ASP A 297 2.95 -20.34 0.95
N SER A 298 2.87 -19.78 2.15
CA SER A 298 1.62 -19.46 2.84
C SER A 298 1.27 -17.98 2.88
N ALA A 299 2.25 -17.10 3.10
CA ALA A 299 2.03 -15.67 3.29
C ALA A 299 1.57 -14.95 2.00
N ILE A 300 0.89 -13.82 2.14
CA ILE A 300 0.50 -12.98 1.00
C ILE A 300 1.73 -12.19 0.53
N ILE A 301 1.96 -12.14 -0.78
CA ILE A 301 3.03 -11.33 -1.36
C ILE A 301 2.42 -10.05 -1.92
N PHE A 302 2.82 -8.91 -1.38
CA PHE A 302 2.41 -7.61 -1.87
C PHE A 302 3.47 -7.04 -2.81
N TYR A 303 3.00 -6.39 -3.87
CA TYR A 303 3.81 -5.62 -4.80
C TYR A 303 3.31 -4.19 -4.87
N GLU A 304 4.20 -3.26 -5.15
CA GLU A 304 3.86 -1.85 -5.35
C GLU A 304 4.03 -1.42 -6.81
N PRO A 305 3.19 -0.51 -7.30
CA PRO A 305 3.44 0.20 -8.54
C PRO A 305 4.54 1.25 -8.34
N PHE A 306 4.96 1.93 -9.42
CA PHE A 306 5.86 3.07 -9.28
C PHE A 306 5.25 4.18 -8.41
N VAL A 307 6.10 4.89 -7.68
CA VAL A 307 5.72 5.99 -6.76
C VAL A 307 4.81 7.06 -7.41
N THR A 308 4.82 7.20 -8.73
CA THR A 308 3.91 8.08 -9.48
C THR A 308 2.43 7.69 -9.32
N PHE A 309 2.14 6.44 -8.98
CA PHE A 309 0.80 5.94 -8.68
C PHE A 309 0.18 6.65 -7.46
N ASN A 310 0.99 7.02 -6.48
CA ASN A 310 0.56 7.71 -5.25
C ASN A 310 -0.20 9.02 -5.53
N ASN A 311 0.01 9.58 -6.71
CA ASN A 311 -0.58 10.84 -7.18
C ASN A 311 -1.51 10.64 -8.38
N GLY A 312 -2.04 9.44 -8.59
CA GLY A 312 -3.08 9.14 -9.58
C GLY A 312 -2.60 8.71 -10.96
N ALA A 313 -1.30 8.48 -11.17
CA ALA A 313 -0.85 7.76 -12.37
C ALA A 313 -1.39 6.33 -12.35
N ASP A 314 -1.71 5.79 -13.51
CA ASP A 314 -2.08 4.38 -13.66
C ASP A 314 -0.83 3.49 -13.68
N THR A 315 -1.03 2.16 -13.63
CA THR A 315 0.06 1.17 -13.73
C THR A 315 -0.30 0.07 -14.72
N ALA A 316 0.71 -0.45 -15.40
CA ALA A 316 0.64 -1.67 -16.19
C ALA A 316 1.51 -2.79 -15.57
N HIS A 317 1.66 -2.78 -14.24
CA HIS A 317 2.34 -3.85 -13.52
C HIS A 317 1.62 -5.18 -13.71
N GLY A 318 2.33 -6.21 -14.15
CA GLY A 318 1.75 -7.50 -14.52
C GLY A 318 1.52 -8.47 -13.35
N GLY A 319 1.42 -7.98 -12.11
CA GLY A 319 1.28 -8.83 -10.91
C GLY A 319 2.49 -9.71 -10.64
N VAL A 320 2.44 -10.51 -9.58
CA VAL A 320 3.55 -11.39 -9.13
C VAL A 320 3.43 -12.84 -9.60
N GLY A 321 2.48 -13.17 -10.46
CA GLY A 321 2.33 -14.48 -11.07
C GLY A 321 1.01 -15.17 -10.74
N GLU A 322 0.59 -16.09 -11.62
CA GLU A 322 -0.64 -16.86 -11.43
C GLU A 322 -0.50 -17.85 -10.26
N GLY A 323 -1.58 -18.03 -9.51
CA GLY A 323 -1.63 -18.99 -8.40
C GLY A 323 -0.90 -18.56 -7.13
N VAL A 324 -0.27 -17.41 -7.11
CA VAL A 324 0.35 -16.81 -5.93
C VAL A 324 -0.72 -16.11 -5.09
N LYS A 325 -0.70 -16.30 -3.75
CA LYS A 325 -1.48 -15.43 -2.86
C LYS A 325 -0.86 -14.04 -2.95
N ALA A 326 -1.55 -13.12 -3.57
CA ALA A 326 -0.99 -11.82 -3.91
C ALA A 326 -1.88 -10.65 -3.49
N GLY A 327 -1.24 -9.52 -3.26
CA GLY A 327 -1.88 -8.26 -3.01
C GLY A 327 -1.15 -7.11 -3.68
N MET A 328 -1.87 -6.07 -3.99
CA MET A 328 -1.29 -4.80 -4.35
C MET A 328 -1.22 -3.91 -3.11
N SER A 329 -0.02 -3.53 -2.76
CA SER A 329 0.30 -2.49 -1.79
C SER A 329 0.36 -1.16 -2.54
N PHE A 330 -0.31 -0.14 -2.04
CA PHE A 330 -0.30 1.17 -2.68
C PHE A 330 -0.33 2.29 -1.66
N HIS A 331 0.21 3.43 -2.04
CA HIS A 331 0.23 4.65 -1.24
C HIS A 331 -0.71 5.70 -1.82
N ASN A 332 -1.11 6.65 -1.00
CA ASN A 332 -1.98 7.72 -1.44
C ASN A 332 -1.62 9.03 -0.75
N TYR A 333 -0.93 9.89 -1.48
CA TYR A 333 -0.49 11.19 -1.03
C TYR A 333 -0.90 12.25 -2.05
N CYS A 334 -1.73 13.22 -1.64
CA CYS A 334 -2.01 14.36 -2.52
C CYS A 334 -0.74 15.16 -2.76
N LEU A 335 -0.34 15.31 -4.02
CA LEU A 335 0.88 16.01 -4.43
C LEU A 335 0.98 17.43 -3.85
N ALA A 336 -0.15 18.15 -3.78
CA ALA A 336 -0.20 19.50 -3.22
C ALA A 336 0.03 19.55 -1.70
N LYS A 337 -0.09 18.44 -1.01
CA LYS A 337 0.07 18.31 0.45
C LYS A 337 1.35 17.58 0.83
N THR A 338 2.15 17.13 -0.14
CA THR A 338 3.41 16.43 0.10
C THR A 338 4.44 17.41 0.66
N PRO A 339 5.03 17.14 1.85
CA PRO A 339 6.05 17.99 2.43
C PRO A 339 7.25 18.18 1.49
N GLY A 340 7.80 19.40 1.45
CA GLY A 340 9.00 19.71 0.66
C GLY A 340 8.76 19.98 -0.83
N LEU A 341 7.56 19.76 -1.37
CA LEU A 341 7.20 20.26 -2.69
C LEU A 341 6.63 21.67 -2.58
N PRO A 342 7.07 22.64 -3.41
CA PRO A 342 6.43 23.93 -3.46
C PRO A 342 4.98 23.73 -3.88
N GLY A 343 4.04 24.07 -2.99
CA GLY A 343 2.63 23.79 -3.15
C GLY A 343 2.08 24.18 -4.51
N LEU A 344 1.67 23.21 -5.29
CA LEU A 344 0.71 23.44 -6.35
C LEU A 344 -0.57 23.93 -5.66
N PRO A 345 -1.26 24.97 -6.17
CA PRO A 345 -2.48 25.48 -5.56
C PRO A 345 -3.67 24.56 -5.86
N LEU A 346 -3.52 23.27 -5.54
CA LEU A 346 -4.66 22.36 -5.51
C LEU A 346 -5.45 22.66 -4.24
N SER A 347 -6.73 22.94 -4.40
CA SER A 347 -7.67 23.04 -3.30
C SER A 347 -7.87 21.66 -2.65
N ASP A 348 -8.42 21.60 -1.44
CA ASP A 348 -8.82 20.32 -0.84
C ASP A 348 -9.75 19.47 -1.75
N THR A 349 -10.52 20.14 -2.61
CA THR A 349 -11.33 19.48 -3.63
C THR A 349 -10.45 18.79 -4.69
N GLY A 350 -9.34 19.39 -5.10
CA GLY A 350 -8.39 18.78 -6.03
C GLY A 350 -7.74 17.54 -5.44
N CYS A 351 -7.30 17.61 -4.18
CA CYS A 351 -6.78 16.44 -3.45
C CYS A 351 -7.82 15.31 -3.39
N GLY A 352 -9.06 15.61 -3.03
CA GLY A 352 -10.10 14.58 -2.94
C GLY A 352 -10.37 13.85 -4.27
N LEU A 353 -10.21 14.51 -5.42
CA LEU A 353 -10.33 13.88 -6.73
C LEU A 353 -9.11 13.00 -7.06
N GLU A 354 -7.92 13.48 -6.78
CA GLU A 354 -6.67 12.73 -6.96
C GLU A 354 -6.66 11.46 -6.10
N GLU A 355 -6.98 11.60 -4.81
CA GLU A 355 -7.09 10.48 -3.87
C GLU A 355 -8.12 9.43 -4.32
N GLN A 356 -9.29 9.87 -4.80
CA GLN A 356 -10.31 8.96 -5.35
C GLN A 356 -9.81 8.23 -6.62
N LEU A 357 -9.02 8.91 -7.46
CA LEU A 357 -8.44 8.30 -8.67
C LEU A 357 -7.47 7.18 -8.30
N VAL A 358 -6.60 7.40 -7.30
CA VAL A 358 -5.67 6.36 -6.80
C VAL A 358 -6.44 5.11 -6.37
N PHE A 359 -7.52 5.25 -5.58
CA PHE A 359 -8.35 4.09 -5.20
C PHE A 359 -9.01 3.42 -6.42
N THR A 360 -9.44 4.19 -7.42
CA THR A 360 -10.05 3.64 -8.64
C THR A 360 -9.04 2.82 -9.43
N ASN A 361 -7.82 3.32 -9.60
CA ASN A 361 -6.73 2.62 -10.28
C ASN A 361 -6.33 1.34 -9.51
N ALA A 362 -6.22 1.43 -8.17
CA ALA A 362 -5.92 0.26 -7.33
C ALA A 362 -7.00 -0.82 -7.42
N GLU A 363 -8.28 -0.45 -7.41
CA GLU A 363 -9.37 -1.42 -7.59
C GLU A 363 -9.36 -2.06 -8.98
N SER A 364 -9.04 -1.29 -10.03
CA SER A 364 -8.91 -1.80 -11.39
C SER A 364 -7.80 -2.85 -11.50
N GLN A 365 -6.62 -2.53 -10.95
CA GLN A 365 -5.47 -3.43 -10.92
C GLN A 365 -5.77 -4.72 -10.14
N ALA A 366 -6.36 -4.59 -8.95
CA ALA A 366 -6.72 -5.75 -8.14
C ALA A 366 -7.77 -6.65 -8.82
N GLN A 367 -8.71 -6.08 -9.54
CA GLN A 367 -9.70 -6.85 -10.31
C GLN A 367 -9.07 -7.61 -11.47
N GLU A 368 -8.06 -7.05 -12.14
CA GLU A 368 -7.38 -7.71 -13.25
C GLU A 368 -6.63 -8.97 -12.81
N PHE A 369 -6.02 -8.95 -11.62
CA PHE A 369 -5.18 -10.05 -11.12
C PHE A 369 -5.81 -10.88 -10.00
N ASP A 370 -7.04 -10.57 -9.59
CA ASP A 370 -7.72 -11.17 -8.43
C ASP A 370 -6.93 -10.99 -7.12
N ASP A 371 -6.28 -9.83 -6.98
CA ASP A 371 -5.41 -9.49 -5.86
C ASP A 371 -6.17 -8.83 -4.71
N THR A 372 -5.66 -8.96 -3.48
CA THR A 372 -6.11 -8.14 -2.36
C THR A 372 -5.48 -6.74 -2.39
N LEU A 373 -6.06 -5.79 -1.66
CA LEU A 373 -5.58 -4.42 -1.58
C LEU A 373 -5.14 -4.05 -0.17
N MET A 374 -4.02 -3.32 -0.08
CA MET A 374 -3.53 -2.66 1.13
C MET A 374 -3.15 -1.21 0.80
N LEU A 375 -3.81 -0.23 1.44
CA LEU A 375 -3.31 1.13 1.50
C LEU A 375 -2.19 1.16 2.55
N SER A 376 -0.98 0.84 2.14
CA SER A 376 0.15 0.60 3.05
C SER A 376 0.79 1.88 3.57
N GLU A 377 0.54 3.01 2.88
CA GLU A 377 0.93 4.32 3.39
C GLU A 377 -0.05 5.42 3.01
N PHE A 378 -0.25 6.33 3.94
CA PHE A 378 -0.95 7.60 3.75
C PHE A 378 -0.73 8.51 4.97
N GLY A 379 -1.00 9.77 4.82
CA GLY A 379 -1.00 10.73 5.93
C GLY A 379 0.24 11.60 5.94
N ALA A 380 1.35 11.15 6.54
CA ALA A 380 2.65 11.87 6.60
C ALA A 380 2.55 13.38 6.91
N SER A 381 1.58 13.79 7.72
CA SER A 381 1.33 15.19 8.01
C SER A 381 0.46 15.40 9.26
N ASN A 382 0.28 16.67 9.66
CA ASN A 382 -0.70 17.09 10.66
C ASN A 382 -2.05 17.53 10.04
N ASP A 383 -2.27 17.31 8.74
CA ASP A 383 -3.54 17.63 8.08
C ASP A 383 -4.60 16.56 8.39
N LEU A 384 -5.28 16.74 9.52
CA LEU A 384 -6.30 15.79 10.01
C LEU A 384 -7.48 15.63 9.05
N VAL A 385 -7.77 16.63 8.23
CA VAL A 385 -8.86 16.59 7.25
C VAL A 385 -8.52 15.61 6.11
N THR A 386 -7.30 15.68 5.60
CA THR A 386 -6.81 14.74 4.58
C THR A 386 -6.70 13.33 5.14
N ILE A 387 -6.16 13.15 6.35
CA ILE A 387 -6.09 11.84 7.02
C ILE A 387 -7.49 11.23 7.16
N GLU A 388 -8.46 11.99 7.67
CA GLU A 388 -9.84 11.52 7.85
C GLU A 388 -10.49 11.12 6.52
N ARG A 389 -10.30 11.93 5.47
CA ARG A 389 -10.84 11.65 4.12
C ARG A 389 -10.28 10.36 3.53
N LEU A 390 -8.97 10.10 3.68
CA LEU A 390 -8.35 8.87 3.18
C LEU A 390 -8.84 7.63 3.92
N ILE A 391 -9.03 7.71 5.24
CA ILE A 391 -9.63 6.61 6.02
C ILE A 391 -11.08 6.37 5.60
N ASP A 392 -11.85 7.43 5.34
CA ASP A 392 -13.23 7.31 4.86
C ASP A 392 -13.27 6.68 3.45
N LEU A 393 -12.31 7.00 2.58
CA LEU A 393 -12.16 6.36 1.26
C LEU A 393 -11.78 4.88 1.42
N ALA A 394 -10.85 4.55 2.32
CA ALA A 394 -10.48 3.15 2.60
C ALA A 394 -11.70 2.37 3.13
N ALA A 395 -12.47 2.92 4.05
CA ALA A 395 -13.69 2.31 4.56
C ALA A 395 -14.75 2.13 3.46
N LYS A 396 -14.99 3.14 2.62
CA LYS A 396 -15.91 3.09 1.48
C LYS A 396 -15.56 1.96 0.51
N ASN A 397 -14.25 1.76 0.25
CA ASN A 397 -13.75 0.74 -0.66
C ASN A 397 -13.42 -0.59 0.07
N ARG A 398 -13.60 -0.65 1.40
CA ARG A 398 -13.33 -1.83 2.26
C ARG A 398 -11.89 -2.32 2.12
N VAL A 399 -10.95 -1.38 2.05
CA VAL A 399 -9.52 -1.58 1.96
C VAL A 399 -8.88 -1.47 3.33
N SER A 400 -8.01 -2.39 3.66
CA SER A 400 -7.14 -2.35 4.84
C SER A 400 -6.09 -1.25 4.69
N TRP A 401 -5.61 -0.67 5.80
CA TRP A 401 -4.69 0.44 5.72
C TRP A 401 -3.66 0.48 6.85
N GLN A 402 -2.52 1.17 6.59
CA GLN A 402 -1.44 1.44 7.54
C GLN A 402 -0.99 2.90 7.41
N TYR A 403 -1.11 3.66 8.49
CA TYR A 403 -0.79 5.10 8.55
C TYR A 403 0.73 5.32 8.56
N TRP A 404 1.24 6.30 7.84
CA TRP A 404 2.61 6.77 7.91
C TRP A 404 2.70 7.95 8.89
N ALA A 405 3.33 7.81 10.07
CA ALA A 405 3.93 6.62 10.65
C ALA A 405 3.76 6.66 12.18
N TRP A 406 4.16 5.58 12.88
CA TRP A 406 4.28 5.62 14.33
C TRP A 406 5.30 6.67 14.73
N TRP A 407 6.51 6.58 14.18
CA TRP A 407 7.55 7.60 14.24
C TRP A 407 8.38 7.57 12.95
N ASN A 408 8.83 8.74 12.48
CA ASN A 408 9.68 8.83 11.32
C ASN A 408 10.79 9.87 11.47
N ARG A 409 11.96 9.54 10.94
CA ARG A 409 13.09 10.43 10.73
C ARG A 409 13.80 10.02 9.46
N ASP A 410 13.82 10.90 8.48
CA ASP A 410 14.56 10.71 7.24
C ASP A 410 16.05 10.96 7.43
N VAL A 411 16.86 10.45 6.49
CA VAL A 411 18.30 10.69 6.47
C VAL A 411 18.65 12.17 6.49
N CYS A 412 17.85 13.00 5.78
CA CYS A 412 18.11 14.45 5.72
C CYS A 412 17.64 15.21 6.97
N CYS A 413 16.60 14.76 7.66
CA CYS A 413 15.88 15.64 8.60
C CYS A 413 14.88 14.90 9.49
N GLU A 414 14.51 15.55 10.60
CA GLU A 414 13.39 15.09 11.43
C GLU A 414 12.06 15.45 10.79
N ARG A 415 11.07 14.55 10.97
CA ARG A 415 9.70 14.68 10.43
C ARG A 415 8.65 14.54 11.54
N PRO A 416 8.64 15.43 12.53
CA PRO A 416 7.72 15.32 13.66
C PRO A 416 6.25 15.42 13.25
N GLU A 417 5.96 16.06 12.11
CA GLU A 417 4.61 16.15 11.55
C GLU A 417 4.05 14.83 11.04
N GLU A 418 4.89 13.84 10.79
CA GLU A 418 4.48 12.53 10.29
C GLU A 418 4.13 11.57 11.42
N GLY A 419 4.85 11.66 12.56
CA GLY A 419 4.72 10.75 13.69
C GLY A 419 3.41 10.86 14.47
N ILE A 420 2.99 9.72 15.05
CA ILE A 420 2.01 9.66 16.13
C ILE A 420 2.70 9.92 17.46
N ILE A 421 3.94 9.43 17.61
CA ILE A 421 4.80 9.68 18.77
C ILE A 421 5.87 10.70 18.42
N THR A 422 6.26 11.53 19.41
CA THR A 422 7.27 12.59 19.22
C THR A 422 8.69 12.09 19.47
N HIS A 423 8.87 11.34 20.55
CA HIS A 423 10.17 10.80 20.99
C HIS A 423 10.07 9.28 21.14
N PRO A 424 10.65 8.51 20.21
CA PRO A 424 10.47 7.05 20.19
C PRO A 424 11.15 6.33 21.36
N SER A 425 12.13 6.95 22.02
CA SER A 425 12.79 6.42 23.22
C SER A 425 12.02 6.66 24.52
N ASP A 426 10.97 7.51 24.47
CA ASP A 426 10.14 7.81 25.63
C ASP A 426 8.85 6.97 25.58
N PRO A 427 8.29 6.57 26.72
CA PRO A 427 7.03 5.81 26.73
C PRO A 427 5.92 6.51 25.94
N PRO A 428 5.03 5.75 25.26
CA PRO A 428 3.92 6.30 24.47
C PRO A 428 2.78 6.81 25.37
N LEU A 429 3.06 7.86 26.15
CA LEU A 429 2.16 8.42 27.16
C LEU A 429 2.11 9.95 27.10
N GLY A 430 0.99 10.53 27.50
CA GLY A 430 0.84 11.98 27.74
C GLY A 430 1.17 12.84 26.52
N GLU A 431 2.10 13.79 26.69
CA GLU A 431 2.51 14.74 25.66
C GLU A 431 3.37 14.12 24.55
N ASN A 432 3.91 12.91 24.77
CA ASN A 432 4.65 12.19 23.75
C ASN A 432 3.77 11.69 22.59
N LEU A 433 2.45 11.71 22.78
CA LEU A 433 1.46 11.24 21.79
C LEU A 433 0.72 12.39 21.13
N ASN A 434 0.58 12.34 19.82
CA ASN A 434 -0.31 13.23 19.06
C ASN A 434 -1.77 12.77 19.22
N GLN A 435 -2.42 13.24 20.28
CA GLN A 435 -3.81 12.87 20.59
C GLN A 435 -4.78 13.24 19.47
N ALA A 436 -4.55 14.36 18.76
CA ALA A 436 -5.42 14.80 17.68
C ALA A 436 -5.37 13.81 16.48
N LYS A 437 -4.20 13.25 16.17
CA LYS A 437 -4.09 12.18 15.17
C LYS A 437 -4.78 10.90 15.64
N LEU A 438 -4.56 10.50 16.88
CA LEU A 438 -5.22 9.31 17.44
C LEU A 438 -6.74 9.46 17.43
N ASP A 439 -7.29 10.67 17.64
CA ASP A 439 -8.73 10.91 17.56
C ASP A 439 -9.30 10.69 16.15
N VAL A 440 -8.47 10.80 15.11
CA VAL A 440 -8.87 10.54 13.73
C VAL A 440 -8.60 9.10 13.32
N LEU A 441 -7.46 8.54 13.71
CA LEU A 441 -7.00 7.21 13.30
C LEU A 441 -7.73 6.08 14.03
N VAL A 442 -7.99 6.23 15.34
CA VAL A 442 -8.66 5.20 16.14
C VAL A 442 -10.18 5.27 15.89
N ARG A 443 -10.73 4.26 15.25
CA ARG A 443 -12.14 4.24 14.80
C ARG A 443 -12.82 2.91 15.09
N ALA A 444 -14.17 2.96 15.14
CA ALA A 444 -14.94 1.72 15.08
C ALA A 444 -14.86 1.12 13.67
N TYR A 445 -14.57 -0.18 13.60
CA TYR A 445 -14.45 -0.90 12.33
C TYR A 445 -14.66 -2.41 12.51
N PRO A 446 -15.07 -3.14 11.45
CA PRO A 446 -15.22 -4.60 11.51
C PRO A 446 -13.84 -5.26 11.42
N ARG A 447 -13.40 -5.92 12.49
CA ARG A 447 -12.10 -6.64 12.52
C ARG A 447 -12.14 -7.96 11.75
N ARG A 448 -13.25 -8.70 11.94
CA ARG A 448 -13.50 -9.99 11.28
C ARG A 448 -14.99 -10.07 10.96
N VAL A 449 -15.30 -10.39 9.72
CA VAL A 449 -16.69 -10.47 9.24
C VAL A 449 -17.00 -11.89 8.80
N ALA A 450 -17.96 -12.55 9.45
CA ALA A 450 -18.49 -13.84 9.01
C ALA A 450 -19.41 -13.65 7.80
N GLY A 451 -18.82 -13.23 6.70
CA GLY A 451 -19.47 -12.85 5.47
C GLY A 451 -18.63 -11.90 4.62
N VAL A 452 -19.28 -11.25 3.65
CA VAL A 452 -18.66 -10.23 2.79
C VAL A 452 -19.19 -8.85 3.20
N PRO A 453 -18.33 -7.93 3.69
CA PRO A 453 -18.77 -6.58 4.03
C PRO A 453 -19.18 -5.83 2.75
N GLU A 454 -20.42 -5.34 2.76
CA GLU A 454 -20.98 -4.54 1.67
C GLU A 454 -20.69 -3.05 1.88
N ASN A 455 -20.85 -2.61 3.15
CA ASN A 455 -20.58 -1.24 3.55
C ASN A 455 -20.28 -1.18 5.05
N TYR A 456 -19.32 -0.35 5.45
CA TYR A 456 -19.17 0.09 6.83
C TYR A 456 -18.70 1.55 6.87
N ARG A 457 -19.11 2.24 7.93
CA ARG A 457 -18.76 3.64 8.15
C ARG A 457 -18.77 3.97 9.63
N PHE A 458 -17.81 4.77 10.05
CA PHE A 458 -17.85 5.45 11.34
C PHE A 458 -17.94 6.96 11.14
N ASP A 459 -18.99 7.57 11.67
CA ASP A 459 -19.15 9.03 11.71
C ASP A 459 -18.69 9.52 13.08
N ARG A 460 -17.52 10.13 13.12
CA ARG A 460 -16.88 10.60 14.35
C ARG A 460 -17.70 11.71 15.03
N ALA A 461 -18.34 12.57 14.25
CA ALA A 461 -19.10 13.71 14.76
C ALA A 461 -20.35 13.26 15.52
N SER A 462 -21.12 12.33 14.97
CA SER A 462 -22.32 11.75 15.63
C SER A 462 -21.97 10.62 16.60
N GLY A 463 -20.78 10.00 16.51
CA GLY A 463 -20.45 8.79 17.24
C GLY A 463 -21.29 7.59 16.77
N THR A 464 -21.59 7.52 15.48
CA THR A 464 -22.38 6.44 14.89
C THR A 464 -21.51 5.54 14.03
N PHE A 465 -21.51 4.25 14.29
CA PHE A 465 -20.93 3.24 13.43
C PHE A 465 -22.03 2.40 12.78
N THR A 466 -21.87 2.08 11.51
CA THR A 466 -22.75 1.18 10.76
C THR A 466 -21.95 0.14 10.00
N LEU A 467 -22.47 -1.08 9.94
CA LEU A 467 -21.94 -2.18 9.15
C LEU A 467 -23.09 -2.94 8.51
N THR A 468 -23.00 -3.19 7.21
CA THR A 468 -23.87 -4.12 6.49
C THR A 468 -22.98 -5.16 5.79
N TYR A 469 -23.31 -6.43 5.96
CA TYR A 469 -22.59 -7.52 5.30
C TYR A 469 -23.51 -8.64 4.88
N SER A 470 -23.19 -9.30 3.76
CA SER A 470 -23.85 -10.53 3.36
C SER A 470 -23.26 -11.72 4.12
N THR A 471 -24.06 -12.73 4.42
CA THR A 471 -23.58 -13.96 5.07
C THR A 471 -22.88 -14.92 4.09
N GLN A 472 -22.70 -14.53 2.83
CA GLN A 472 -21.96 -15.32 1.84
C GLN A 472 -20.47 -15.35 2.19
N ARG A 473 -19.82 -16.46 1.91
CA ARG A 473 -18.37 -16.58 2.02
C ARG A 473 -17.70 -15.78 0.91
N ALA A 474 -16.54 -15.21 1.21
CA ALA A 474 -15.75 -14.42 0.25
C ALA A 474 -15.32 -15.22 -0.99
N ASP A 475 -15.22 -16.54 -0.87
CA ASP A 475 -14.92 -17.48 -1.96
C ASP A 475 -16.12 -17.83 -2.85
N GLY A 476 -17.30 -17.29 -2.59
CA GLY A 476 -18.52 -17.61 -3.33
C GLY A 476 -19.07 -19.02 -3.11
N LYS A 477 -18.46 -19.86 -2.24
CA LYS A 477 -18.83 -21.27 -2.03
C LYS A 477 -19.83 -21.47 -0.89
N GLY A 478 -20.91 -20.71 -0.94
CA GLY A 478 -21.99 -20.84 0.04
C GLY A 478 -21.96 -19.74 1.09
N ARG A 479 -22.58 -20.04 2.24
CA ARG A 479 -22.80 -19.07 3.33
C ARG A 479 -22.18 -19.57 4.62
N PHE A 480 -21.90 -18.64 5.50
CA PHE A 480 -21.56 -18.96 6.86
C PHE A 480 -22.75 -19.62 7.57
N PRO A 481 -22.51 -20.62 8.43
CA PRO A 481 -23.56 -21.24 9.22
C PRO A 481 -24.13 -20.26 10.23
N ALA A 482 -25.35 -20.57 10.69
CA ALA A 482 -25.93 -19.84 11.84
C ALA A 482 -24.98 -19.88 13.04
N GLY A 483 -24.86 -18.76 13.73
CA GLY A 483 -23.96 -18.63 14.87
C GLY A 483 -22.53 -18.22 14.51
N ALA A 484 -22.19 -18.08 13.22
CA ALA A 484 -20.88 -17.54 12.81
C ALA A 484 -20.71 -16.09 13.32
N VAL A 485 -19.53 -15.81 13.87
CA VAL A 485 -19.29 -14.59 14.66
C VAL A 485 -18.55 -13.54 13.86
N THR A 486 -19.14 -12.36 13.77
CA THR A 486 -18.51 -11.12 13.32
C THR A 486 -17.99 -10.33 14.53
N GLU A 487 -16.77 -9.81 14.44
CA GLU A 487 -16.11 -9.01 15.47
C GLU A 487 -15.92 -7.57 15.00
N ILE A 488 -16.39 -6.61 15.83
CA ILE A 488 -16.33 -5.18 15.55
C ILE A 488 -15.59 -4.51 16.70
N PHE A 489 -14.55 -3.74 16.39
CA PHE A 489 -13.86 -2.92 17.38
C PHE A 489 -14.66 -1.64 17.65
N ILE A 490 -14.90 -1.34 18.94
CA ILE A 490 -15.60 -0.15 19.41
C ILE A 490 -14.68 0.59 20.38
N PRO A 491 -13.98 1.65 19.95
CA PRO A 491 -12.99 2.34 20.76
C PRO A 491 -13.62 3.16 21.89
N GLN A 492 -13.18 2.96 23.13
CA GLN A 492 -13.61 3.77 24.26
C GLN A 492 -13.35 5.27 24.06
N ARG A 493 -12.32 5.63 23.30
CA ARG A 493 -11.99 7.02 22.91
C ARG A 493 -13.21 7.76 22.34
N HIS A 494 -14.03 7.09 21.54
CA HIS A 494 -15.24 7.67 20.94
C HIS A 494 -16.54 7.30 21.65
N PHE A 495 -16.50 6.33 22.55
CA PHE A 495 -17.65 5.84 23.32
C PHE A 495 -17.36 5.83 24.83
N PRO A 496 -16.94 6.96 25.44
CA PRO A 496 -16.48 6.97 26.83
C PRO A 496 -17.58 6.70 27.86
N GLY A 497 -18.85 6.85 27.47
CA GLY A 497 -20.04 6.58 28.28
C GLY A 497 -20.73 5.25 27.99
N GLY A 498 -20.08 4.38 27.19
CA GLY A 498 -20.70 3.19 26.64
C GLY A 498 -21.43 3.45 25.32
N TYR A 499 -22.14 2.43 24.81
CA TYR A 499 -22.80 2.50 23.51
C TYR A 499 -24.08 1.67 23.46
N ARG A 500 -24.96 1.99 22.51
CA ARG A 500 -26.16 1.21 22.18
C ARG A 500 -25.93 0.47 20.87
N VAL A 501 -26.47 -0.75 20.78
CA VAL A 501 -26.36 -1.59 19.58
C VAL A 501 -27.76 -1.94 19.09
N GLU A 502 -27.99 -1.70 17.79
CA GLU A 502 -29.13 -2.21 17.06
C GLU A 502 -28.67 -3.19 16.02
N VAL A 503 -29.26 -4.38 15.97
CA VAL A 503 -28.82 -5.46 15.07
C VAL A 503 -30.02 -6.08 14.38
N GLU A 504 -29.95 -6.21 13.06
CA GLU A 504 -30.90 -6.97 12.26
C GLU A 504 -30.19 -8.19 11.66
N GLY A 505 -30.82 -9.35 11.67
CA GLY A 505 -30.31 -10.60 11.12
C GLY A 505 -29.30 -11.34 11.99
N ALA A 506 -29.00 -10.83 13.21
CA ALA A 506 -28.04 -11.45 14.12
C ALA A 506 -28.44 -11.15 15.59
N GLN A 507 -27.72 -11.77 16.51
CA GLN A 507 -27.82 -11.48 17.96
C GLN A 507 -26.46 -11.02 18.50
N VAL A 508 -26.50 -10.14 19.51
CA VAL A 508 -25.32 -9.70 20.24
C VAL A 508 -24.89 -10.79 21.23
N LEU A 509 -23.60 -11.14 21.22
CA LEU A 509 -23.00 -12.13 22.11
C LEU A 509 -22.14 -11.52 23.21
N SER A 510 -21.49 -10.37 22.93
CA SER A 510 -20.62 -9.70 23.90
C SER A 510 -21.41 -9.04 25.03
N ALA A 511 -20.75 -8.82 26.16
CA ALA A 511 -21.31 -8.01 27.25
C ALA A 511 -21.53 -6.56 26.75
N PRO A 512 -22.44 -5.81 27.39
CA PRO A 512 -22.57 -4.38 27.12
C PRO A 512 -21.24 -3.66 27.23
N ASP A 513 -21.03 -2.67 26.38
CA ASP A 513 -19.85 -1.80 26.36
C ASP A 513 -18.51 -2.53 26.13
N SER A 514 -18.54 -3.76 25.63
CA SER A 514 -17.34 -4.49 25.26
C SER A 514 -16.58 -3.79 24.14
N GLU A 515 -15.28 -3.63 24.28
CA GLU A 515 -14.41 -3.06 23.24
C GLU A 515 -14.45 -3.87 21.92
N ILE A 516 -14.67 -5.19 22.03
CA ILE A 516 -14.96 -6.06 20.88
C ILE A 516 -16.42 -6.49 20.94
N LEU A 517 -17.24 -5.83 20.14
CA LEU A 517 -18.62 -6.22 19.92
C LEU A 517 -18.67 -7.48 19.05
N ARG A 518 -19.30 -8.54 19.56
CA ARG A 518 -19.49 -9.80 18.83
C ARG A 518 -20.96 -9.99 18.51
N VAL A 519 -21.25 -10.25 17.23
CA VAL A 519 -22.60 -10.57 16.75
C VAL A 519 -22.59 -11.90 16.01
N ALA A 520 -23.62 -12.72 16.22
CA ALA A 520 -23.76 -14.02 15.57
C ALA A 520 -24.99 -14.02 14.66
N SER A 521 -24.81 -14.37 13.38
CA SER A 521 -25.90 -14.41 12.41
C SER A 521 -26.95 -15.47 12.73
N PHE A 522 -28.22 -15.18 12.45
CA PHE A 522 -29.30 -16.18 12.52
C PHE A 522 -29.26 -17.14 11.33
N ALA A 523 -29.98 -18.24 11.43
CA ALA A 523 -30.18 -19.18 10.33
C ALA A 523 -30.92 -18.50 9.16
N GLU A 524 -30.54 -18.85 7.93
CA GLU A 524 -31.22 -18.46 6.69
C GLU A 524 -31.29 -16.92 6.44
N VAL A 525 -30.42 -16.16 7.09
CA VAL A 525 -30.31 -14.71 6.87
C VAL A 525 -29.31 -14.43 5.76
N ASP A 526 -29.70 -13.60 4.80
CA ASP A 526 -28.84 -13.17 3.69
C ASP A 526 -27.92 -12.02 4.07
N THR A 527 -28.43 -11.08 4.84
CA THR A 527 -27.77 -9.82 5.18
C THR A 527 -27.90 -9.54 6.67
N VAL A 528 -26.84 -9.08 7.28
CA VAL A 528 -26.82 -8.59 8.65
C VAL A 528 -26.47 -7.11 8.64
N THR A 529 -27.22 -6.34 9.43
CA THR A 529 -26.97 -4.91 9.68
C THR A 529 -26.70 -4.68 11.15
N VAL A 530 -25.65 -3.91 11.45
CA VAL A 530 -25.27 -3.50 12.81
C VAL A 530 -25.16 -1.99 12.85
N GLN A 531 -25.83 -1.37 13.81
CA GLN A 531 -25.65 0.05 14.12
C GLN A 531 -25.24 0.20 15.58
N VAL A 532 -24.19 1.01 15.80
CA VAL A 532 -23.71 1.37 17.14
C VAL A 532 -23.79 2.88 17.29
N THR A 533 -24.35 3.36 18.40
CA THR A 533 -24.49 4.80 18.71
C THR A 533 -24.04 5.08 20.14
N ARG A 534 -23.60 6.32 20.40
CA ARG A 534 -23.32 6.80 21.75
C ARG A 534 -24.54 6.76 22.62
#